data_c054a2e12737d4a5372e08724d419203
#
_entry.id   c054a2e12737d4a5372e08724d419203
#
_cell.length_a   1.000
_cell.length_b   1.000
_cell.length_c   1.000
_cell.angle_alpha   90.00
_cell.angle_beta   90.00
_cell.angle_gamma   90.00
#
_symmetry.space_group_name_H-M   'P 1'
#
loop_
_entity.id
_entity.type
_entity.pdbx_description
1 polymer ?
#
loop_
_entity_poly.entity_id
_entity_poly.type
_entity_poly.pdbx_seq_one_letter_code
_entity_poly.pdbx_strand_id
1 'polypeptide(L)'
;MPKNHIYTLARKWIPVAGLIFITCANFKAYFNTFYNAEEFFEKAEKIRLENRGEKIPQSAINDYEKVIEKSRLVLDEYPEFKLRKKAFILIVQSHFYRGALRETMGTLGEMKDEFGDEVYVEVEFWTSLVKWKQNKPQPAINGLNELINYGLNIDMEAKVYLAIAEIFLEQKMHAEAMDNLEKSAERIQDQNEKGQIYYRIAELSFDAKSYDRALSAYQEVIKNSQSKKQIQEGNLKTVQIYRLKGNLDLAASAIKNMLLDENYKSIFADLELELAKLYDQQNMISESRNRLESIVQDYPKTIASAEAYYMLGNYSIEQDWNMEDALKQYSSVVKENKQSLYAQPAQVRIKEINTYQQSKLDLESWSLRIAESDTIADFYFTEDEQKDLAQILYSIIELEAFHFDRSDTGLVYLDLLIQYAYQSKIFPKALYAKSVILEDKGELSLSKLLKQRIINEFPKTDFAIAIINTDKSYKIMTSTSDEKLVMAERKWNDNPALAMDGYREIVIEDTASESSAQAAYFLAYQYDYYFVQPDSALKYYEWILKHHSDSYQAEPSGKRAAFLNSVFVDTSEINDY
;
A
#
# COMPACT_ATOMS: atom_id res chain seq x y z
N MET A 1 -18.13 79.36 49.30
CA MET A 1 -19.06 78.53 48.53
C MET A 1 -18.45 78.22 47.24
N PRO A 2 -18.26 76.95 46.93
CA PRO A 2 -18.79 76.31 45.75
C PRO A 2 -19.12 74.85 46.01
N LYS A 3 -20.40 74.45 46.02
CA LYS A 3 -20.86 73.06 46.13
C LYS A 3 -21.42 72.46 44.84
N ASN A 4 -21.37 73.19 43.73
CA ASN A 4 -22.04 72.74 42.46
C ASN A 4 -21.13 72.18 41.39
N HIS A 5 -19.79 72.08 41.55
CA HIS A 5 -18.90 71.55 40.53
C HIS A 5 -18.63 70.01 40.60
N ILE A 6 -18.95 69.41 41.77
CA ILE A 6 -18.66 67.95 41.94
C ILE A 6 -19.70 67.08 41.28
N TYR A 7 -20.98 67.49 41.19
CA TYR A 7 -22.06 66.68 40.57
C TYR A 7 -22.03 66.67 39.01
N THR A 8 -21.48 67.69 38.40
CA THR A 8 -21.36 67.76 36.94
C THR A 8 -20.20 66.93 36.41
N LEU A 9 -19.13 66.73 37.16
CA LEU A 9 -18.01 65.86 36.83
C LEU A 9 -18.41 64.36 36.95
N ALA A 10 -19.11 63.97 38.02
CA ALA A 10 -19.54 62.57 38.22
C ALA A 10 -20.48 62.06 37.10
N ARG A 11 -21.38 62.96 36.59
CA ARG A 11 -22.33 62.58 35.52
C ARG A 11 -21.72 62.41 34.10
N LYS A 12 -20.54 62.99 33.86
CA LYS A 12 -19.76 62.82 32.61
C LYS A 12 -18.86 61.60 32.62
N TRP A 13 -18.52 61.02 33.80
CA TRP A 13 -17.63 59.86 33.93
C TRP A 13 -18.38 58.52 33.96
N ILE A 14 -19.68 58.49 34.22
CA ILE A 14 -20.48 57.25 34.25
C ILE A 14 -20.49 56.54 32.90
N PRO A 15 -20.69 57.23 31.74
CA PRO A 15 -20.63 56.53 30.45
C PRO A 15 -19.19 56.10 30.08
N VAL A 16 -18.16 56.82 30.48
CA VAL A 16 -16.76 56.45 30.26
C VAL A 16 -16.35 55.25 31.12
N ALA A 17 -16.78 55.19 32.36
CA ALA A 17 -16.55 54.04 33.25
C ALA A 17 -17.31 52.79 32.72
N GLY A 18 -18.55 52.93 32.23
CA GLY A 18 -19.30 51.85 31.59
C GLY A 18 -18.62 51.31 30.33
N LEU A 19 -18.08 52.18 29.47
CA LEU A 19 -17.30 51.80 28.31
C LEU A 19 -15.98 51.08 28.66
N ILE A 20 -15.30 51.50 29.71
CA ILE A 20 -14.06 50.85 30.21
C ILE A 20 -14.39 49.47 30.78
N PHE A 21 -15.51 49.27 31.48
CA PHE A 21 -15.90 47.95 31.98
C PHE A 21 -16.28 46.97 30.85
N ILE A 22 -16.97 47.44 29.79
CA ILE A 22 -17.31 46.61 28.62
C ILE A 22 -16.03 46.26 27.84
N THR A 23 -15.11 47.20 27.66
CA THR A 23 -13.82 46.90 27.00
C THR A 23 -12.95 45.98 27.84
N CYS A 24 -12.94 46.08 29.18
CA CYS A 24 -12.23 45.14 30.06
C CYS A 24 -12.83 43.75 30.06
N ALA A 25 -14.17 43.61 30.01
CA ALA A 25 -14.83 42.31 29.93
C ALA A 25 -14.53 41.60 28.61
N ASN A 26 -14.66 42.31 27.47
CA ASN A 26 -14.31 41.78 26.16
C ASN A 26 -12.81 41.44 26.03
N PHE A 27 -11.94 42.24 26.62
CA PHE A 27 -10.51 42.01 26.69
C PHE A 27 -10.19 40.73 27.49
N LYS A 28 -10.85 40.55 28.66
CA LYS A 28 -10.69 39.37 29.51
C LYS A 28 -11.24 38.11 28.81
N ALA A 29 -12.40 38.19 28.13
CA ALA A 29 -12.98 37.12 27.36
C ALA A 29 -12.06 36.67 26.23
N TYR A 30 -11.47 37.64 25.52
CA TYR A 30 -10.55 37.36 24.41
C TYR A 30 -9.22 36.78 24.90
N PHE A 31 -8.50 37.49 25.77
CA PHE A 31 -7.13 37.10 26.13
C PHE A 31 -7.03 35.98 27.18
N ASN A 32 -7.94 35.85 28.10
CA ASN A 32 -7.82 34.83 29.14
C ASN A 32 -8.61 33.55 28.87
N THR A 33 -9.63 33.59 28.06
CA THR A 33 -10.52 32.45 27.89
C THR A 33 -10.56 31.98 26.44
N PHE A 34 -10.92 32.86 25.49
CA PHE A 34 -11.06 32.47 24.09
C PHE A 34 -9.71 32.18 23.44
N TYR A 35 -8.70 33.04 23.65
CA TYR A 35 -7.35 32.79 23.12
C TYR A 35 -6.77 31.46 23.63
N ASN A 36 -6.94 31.16 24.91
CA ASN A 36 -6.50 29.88 25.47
C ASN A 36 -7.25 28.70 24.84
N ALA A 37 -8.53 28.86 24.45
CA ALA A 37 -9.26 27.83 23.72
C ALA A 37 -8.67 27.60 22.32
N GLU A 38 -8.35 28.69 21.61
CA GLU A 38 -7.68 28.59 20.30
C GLU A 38 -6.31 27.91 20.41
N GLU A 39 -5.48 28.28 21.41
CA GLU A 39 -4.16 27.67 21.64
C GLU A 39 -4.25 26.17 21.93
N PHE A 40 -5.18 25.74 22.79
CA PHE A 40 -5.41 24.31 23.02
C PHE A 40 -5.90 23.60 21.77
N PHE A 41 -6.73 24.24 20.95
CA PHE A 41 -7.22 23.68 19.70
C PHE A 41 -6.08 23.47 18.69
N GLU A 42 -5.25 24.49 18.47
CA GLU A 42 -4.08 24.39 17.58
C GLU A 42 -3.13 23.27 18.01
N LYS A 43 -2.90 23.14 19.32
CA LYS A 43 -2.07 22.08 19.87
C LYS A 43 -2.68 20.69 19.64
N ALA A 44 -3.98 20.52 19.87
CA ALA A 44 -4.70 19.28 19.65
C ALA A 44 -4.70 18.90 18.14
N GLU A 45 -4.95 19.87 17.26
CA GLU A 45 -4.91 19.69 15.81
C GLU A 45 -3.52 19.27 15.31
N LYS A 46 -2.47 19.89 15.82
CA LYS A 46 -1.10 19.51 15.49
C LYS A 46 -0.85 18.03 15.81
N ILE A 47 -1.20 17.60 17.03
CA ILE A 47 -1.03 16.20 17.44
C ILE A 47 -1.89 15.27 16.57
N ARG A 48 -3.14 15.64 16.28
CA ARG A 48 -4.06 14.86 15.42
C ARG A 48 -3.51 14.71 14.00
N LEU A 49 -2.99 15.78 13.43
CA LEU A 49 -2.44 15.79 12.07
C LEU A 49 -1.12 15.02 11.95
N GLU A 50 -0.30 15.02 12.98
CA GLU A 50 0.93 14.22 13.07
C GLU A 50 0.64 12.70 13.16
N ASN A 51 -0.56 12.32 13.63
CA ASN A 51 -1.00 10.93 13.79
C ASN A 51 -2.17 10.58 12.82
N ARG A 52 -2.13 11.07 11.59
CA ARG A 52 -3.16 10.78 10.58
C ARG A 52 -3.23 9.28 10.28
N GLY A 53 -4.46 8.74 10.29
CA GLY A 53 -4.72 7.31 10.01
C GLY A 53 -4.63 6.42 11.24
N GLU A 54 -4.22 6.94 12.40
CA GLU A 54 -4.19 6.25 13.68
C GLU A 54 -5.28 6.76 14.64
N LYS A 55 -5.48 6.01 15.72
CA LYS A 55 -6.36 6.48 16.81
C LYS A 55 -5.84 7.77 17.39
N ILE A 56 -6.71 8.76 17.57
CA ILE A 56 -6.33 10.07 18.13
C ILE A 56 -5.66 9.89 19.49
N PRO A 57 -4.45 10.42 19.70
CA PRO A 57 -3.74 10.30 20.97
C PRO A 57 -4.52 10.94 22.14
N GLN A 58 -4.44 10.35 23.32
CA GLN A 58 -5.13 10.84 24.52
C GLN A 58 -4.75 12.28 24.87
N SER A 59 -3.52 12.72 24.59
CA SER A 59 -3.09 14.10 24.78
C SER A 59 -3.91 15.10 23.96
N ALA A 60 -4.20 14.78 22.69
CA ALA A 60 -5.06 15.61 21.85
C ALA A 60 -6.51 15.62 22.35
N ILE A 61 -7.03 14.46 22.80
CA ILE A 61 -8.37 14.36 23.40
C ILE A 61 -8.48 15.28 24.62
N ASN A 62 -7.50 15.27 25.52
CA ASN A 62 -7.47 16.12 26.70
C ASN A 62 -7.38 17.61 26.35
N ASP A 63 -6.65 17.98 25.30
CA ASP A 63 -6.57 19.38 24.88
C ASP A 63 -7.90 19.80 24.21
N TYR A 64 -8.59 18.96 23.42
CA TYR A 64 -9.96 19.25 22.96
C TYR A 64 -10.96 19.40 24.11
N GLU A 65 -10.82 18.68 25.23
CA GLU A 65 -11.65 18.88 26.43
C GLU A 65 -11.49 20.29 27.02
N LYS A 66 -10.25 20.77 27.10
CA LYS A 66 -9.97 22.14 27.53
C LYS A 66 -10.54 23.19 26.57
N VAL A 67 -10.49 22.91 25.24
CA VAL A 67 -11.15 23.79 24.25
C VAL A 67 -12.63 23.92 24.56
N ILE A 68 -13.31 22.80 24.77
CA ILE A 68 -14.74 22.79 25.06
C ILE A 68 -15.03 23.54 26.35
N GLU A 69 -14.29 23.27 27.44
CA GLU A 69 -14.45 23.97 28.73
C GLU A 69 -14.29 25.48 28.56
N LYS A 70 -13.21 25.94 27.96
CA LYS A 70 -12.93 27.36 27.78
C LYS A 70 -13.92 28.04 26.84
N SER A 71 -14.30 27.39 25.75
CA SER A 71 -15.29 27.93 24.80
C SER A 71 -16.69 27.98 25.41
N ARG A 72 -17.11 26.98 26.22
CA ARG A 72 -18.36 27.05 26.99
C ARG A 72 -18.35 28.21 27.97
N LEU A 73 -17.26 28.41 28.70
CA LEU A 73 -17.13 29.54 29.63
C LEU A 73 -17.32 30.89 28.89
N VAL A 74 -16.81 31.00 27.64
CA VAL A 74 -17.03 32.21 26.82
C VAL A 74 -18.51 32.38 26.47
N LEU A 75 -19.22 31.32 26.15
CA LEU A 75 -20.65 31.38 25.81
C LEU A 75 -21.52 31.73 27.03
N ASP A 76 -21.17 31.22 28.21
CA ASP A 76 -21.97 31.40 29.44
C ASP A 76 -21.73 32.76 30.09
N GLU A 77 -20.47 33.21 30.20
CA GLU A 77 -20.12 34.43 30.93
C GLU A 77 -20.12 35.71 30.09
N TYR A 78 -20.03 35.60 28.74
CA TYR A 78 -19.86 36.74 27.86
C TYR A 78 -20.89 36.77 26.72
N PRO A 79 -22.18 37.01 26.98
CA PRO A 79 -23.26 36.97 25.99
C PRO A 79 -23.08 37.96 24.83
N GLU A 80 -22.42 39.09 25.08
CA GLU A 80 -22.17 40.14 24.07
C GLU A 80 -20.81 39.96 23.32
N PHE A 81 -20.13 38.82 23.51
CA PHE A 81 -18.80 38.63 22.94
C PHE A 81 -18.89 38.37 21.42
N LYS A 82 -18.21 39.18 20.62
CA LYS A 82 -18.29 39.16 19.15
C LYS A 82 -17.84 37.85 18.51
N LEU A 83 -17.05 37.02 19.21
CA LEU A 83 -16.53 35.77 18.71
C LEU A 83 -17.30 34.53 19.20
N ARG A 84 -18.53 34.68 19.68
CA ARG A 84 -19.40 33.57 20.14
C ARG A 84 -19.57 32.51 19.06
N LYS A 85 -19.83 32.94 17.80
CA LYS A 85 -19.90 32.01 16.66
C LYS A 85 -18.63 31.15 16.53
N LYS A 86 -17.44 31.75 16.68
CA LYS A 86 -16.17 31.02 16.66
C LYS A 86 -16.04 30.07 17.85
N ALA A 87 -16.51 30.46 19.04
CA ALA A 87 -16.51 29.58 20.20
C ALA A 87 -17.38 28.34 19.99
N PHE A 88 -18.57 28.49 19.41
CA PHE A 88 -19.40 27.34 18.98
C PHE A 88 -18.67 26.43 18.00
N ILE A 89 -18.02 26.99 16.98
CA ILE A 89 -17.26 26.22 15.99
C ILE A 89 -16.16 25.43 16.66
N LEU A 90 -15.38 26.00 17.60
CA LEU A 90 -14.36 25.30 18.34
C LEU A 90 -14.92 24.12 19.16
N ILE A 91 -16.09 24.29 19.78
CA ILE A 91 -16.78 23.21 20.51
C ILE A 91 -17.22 22.10 19.55
N VAL A 92 -17.87 22.46 18.44
CA VAL A 92 -18.31 21.52 17.39
C VAL A 92 -17.13 20.68 16.87
N GLN A 93 -16.04 21.34 16.49
CA GLN A 93 -14.82 20.67 16.00
C GLN A 93 -14.23 19.74 17.05
N SER A 94 -14.12 20.22 18.28
CA SER A 94 -13.55 19.44 19.38
C SER A 94 -14.39 18.19 19.71
N HIS A 95 -15.72 18.31 19.76
CA HIS A 95 -16.60 17.16 19.92
C HIS A 95 -16.49 16.19 18.74
N PHE A 96 -16.49 16.70 17.52
CA PHE A 96 -16.39 15.88 16.31
C PHE A 96 -15.09 15.08 16.28
N TYR A 97 -13.93 15.72 16.49
CA TYR A 97 -12.64 15.03 16.45
C TYR A 97 -12.44 14.05 17.61
N ARG A 98 -13.11 14.24 18.73
CA ARG A 98 -13.15 13.25 19.82
C ARG A 98 -14.09 12.07 19.55
N GLY A 99 -14.85 12.10 18.44
CA GLY A 99 -15.87 11.10 18.15
C GLY A 99 -17.20 11.28 18.90
N ALA A 100 -17.36 12.37 19.65
CA ALA A 100 -18.56 12.68 20.41
C ALA A 100 -19.68 13.25 19.50
N LEU A 101 -20.17 12.42 18.56
CA LEU A 101 -21.06 12.83 17.48
C LEU A 101 -22.42 13.36 17.98
N ARG A 102 -22.91 12.83 19.10
CA ARG A 102 -24.18 13.29 19.72
C ARG A 102 -24.04 14.70 20.25
N GLU A 103 -22.96 14.98 20.95
CA GLU A 103 -22.61 16.29 21.51
C GLU A 103 -22.33 17.30 20.41
N THR A 104 -21.70 16.86 19.31
CA THR A 104 -21.54 17.68 18.10
C THR A 104 -22.88 18.17 17.58
N MET A 105 -23.85 17.25 17.39
CA MET A 105 -25.20 17.60 16.91
C MET A 105 -25.95 18.48 17.91
N GLY A 106 -25.80 18.25 19.20
CA GLY A 106 -26.40 19.11 20.25
C GLY A 106 -25.88 20.55 20.16
N THR A 107 -24.55 20.73 20.07
CA THR A 107 -23.92 22.05 19.91
C THR A 107 -24.31 22.75 18.61
N LEU A 108 -24.45 22.00 17.50
CA LEU A 108 -24.95 22.55 16.23
C LEU A 108 -26.40 23.04 16.36
N GLY A 109 -27.25 22.33 17.12
CA GLY A 109 -28.60 22.79 17.45
C GLY A 109 -28.60 24.10 18.23
N GLU A 110 -27.83 24.19 19.33
CA GLU A 110 -27.66 25.42 20.11
C GLU A 110 -27.17 26.59 19.25
N MET A 111 -26.19 26.35 18.37
CA MET A 111 -25.64 27.36 17.47
C MET A 111 -26.71 27.86 16.47
N LYS A 112 -27.55 26.96 15.95
CA LYS A 112 -28.65 27.30 15.06
C LYS A 112 -29.73 28.10 15.78
N ASP A 113 -30.06 27.73 17.02
CA ASP A 113 -31.06 28.43 17.84
C ASP A 113 -30.59 29.86 18.17
N GLU A 114 -29.29 30.08 18.35
CA GLU A 114 -28.75 31.41 18.66
C GLU A 114 -28.60 32.30 17.41
N PHE A 115 -28.14 31.75 16.27
CA PHE A 115 -27.79 32.56 15.10
C PHE A 115 -28.73 32.39 13.89
N GLY A 116 -29.67 31.46 13.95
CA GLY A 116 -30.61 31.20 12.86
C GLY A 116 -29.95 30.81 11.55
N ASP A 117 -30.37 31.41 10.44
CA ASP A 117 -29.90 31.10 9.09
C ASP A 117 -28.45 31.59 8.81
N GLU A 118 -27.93 32.49 9.65
CA GLU A 118 -26.54 33.01 9.47
C GLU A 118 -25.46 31.91 9.60
N VAL A 119 -25.80 30.78 10.19
CA VAL A 119 -24.90 29.65 10.42
C VAL A 119 -25.30 28.41 9.62
N TYR A 120 -26.21 28.55 8.66
CA TYR A 120 -26.70 27.42 7.86
C TYR A 120 -25.57 26.61 7.22
N VAL A 121 -24.58 27.29 6.64
CA VAL A 121 -23.46 26.64 5.94
C VAL A 121 -22.62 25.82 6.90
N GLU A 122 -22.25 26.38 8.05
CA GLU A 122 -21.45 25.69 9.05
C GLU A 122 -22.21 24.51 9.67
N VAL A 123 -23.50 24.69 9.97
CA VAL A 123 -24.34 23.63 10.54
C VAL A 123 -24.49 22.49 9.57
N GLU A 124 -24.82 22.73 8.29
CA GLU A 124 -25.00 21.66 7.32
C GLU A 124 -23.68 20.97 6.97
N PHE A 125 -22.57 21.70 6.90
CA PHE A 125 -21.24 21.14 6.71
C PHE A 125 -20.90 20.11 7.81
N TRP A 126 -20.98 20.50 9.07
CA TRP A 126 -20.65 19.61 10.20
C TRP A 126 -21.69 18.50 10.37
N THR A 127 -22.96 18.74 10.07
CA THR A 127 -24.01 17.71 10.03
C THR A 127 -23.70 16.65 8.99
N SER A 128 -23.23 17.06 7.82
CA SER A 128 -22.80 16.12 6.78
C SER A 128 -21.59 15.29 7.19
N LEU A 129 -20.61 15.90 7.85
CA LEU A 129 -19.47 15.16 8.40
C LEU A 129 -19.88 14.18 9.50
N VAL A 130 -20.86 14.54 10.35
CA VAL A 130 -21.44 13.62 11.35
C VAL A 130 -22.13 12.44 10.67
N LYS A 131 -22.93 12.68 9.61
CA LYS A 131 -23.55 11.59 8.80
C LYS A 131 -22.47 10.64 8.26
N TRP A 132 -21.38 11.17 7.74
CA TRP A 132 -20.25 10.35 7.28
C TRP A 132 -19.70 9.47 8.39
N LYS A 133 -19.36 10.04 9.56
CA LYS A 133 -18.83 9.28 10.71
C LYS A 133 -19.84 8.30 11.33
N GLN A 134 -21.13 8.44 11.01
CA GLN A 134 -22.19 7.46 11.30
C GLN A 134 -22.30 6.36 10.24
N ASN A 135 -21.29 6.20 9.36
CA ASN A 135 -21.29 5.25 8.25
C ASN A 135 -22.43 5.48 7.23
N LYS A 136 -22.76 6.75 6.98
CA LYS A 136 -23.77 7.19 6.00
C LYS A 136 -23.11 8.09 4.93
N PRO A 137 -22.20 7.53 4.09
CA PRO A 137 -21.41 8.34 3.17
C PRO A 137 -22.26 9.04 2.10
N GLN A 138 -23.25 8.36 1.51
CA GLN A 138 -24.07 8.97 0.46
C GLN A 138 -24.92 10.15 0.96
N PRO A 139 -25.64 10.08 2.11
CA PRO A 139 -26.28 11.24 2.73
C PRO A 139 -25.31 12.38 3.08
N ALA A 140 -24.06 12.07 3.42
CA ALA A 140 -23.04 13.08 3.68
C ALA A 140 -22.62 13.80 2.38
N ILE A 141 -22.32 13.05 1.32
CA ILE A 141 -21.96 13.59 0.00
C ILE A 141 -23.11 14.46 -0.56
N ASN A 142 -24.36 14.01 -0.41
CA ASN A 142 -25.52 14.77 -0.89
C ASN A 142 -25.62 16.12 -0.17
N GLY A 143 -25.51 16.17 1.17
CA GLY A 143 -25.53 17.42 1.93
C GLY A 143 -24.37 18.35 1.56
N LEU A 144 -23.17 17.80 1.37
CA LEU A 144 -22.00 18.58 0.92
C LEU A 144 -22.20 19.16 -0.50
N ASN A 145 -22.80 18.40 -1.43
CA ASN A 145 -23.11 18.87 -2.77
C ASN A 145 -24.22 19.95 -2.77
N GLU A 146 -25.21 19.85 -1.87
CA GLU A 146 -26.21 20.89 -1.69
C GLU A 146 -25.58 22.21 -1.25
N LEU A 147 -24.56 22.18 -0.39
CA LEU A 147 -23.81 23.36 0.00
C LEU A 147 -23.08 24.01 -1.18
N ILE A 148 -22.45 23.23 -2.08
CA ILE A 148 -21.82 23.77 -3.29
C ILE A 148 -22.84 24.52 -4.14
N ASN A 149 -24.05 23.97 -4.29
CA ASN A 149 -25.13 24.59 -5.06
C ASN A 149 -25.72 25.83 -4.36
N TYR A 150 -25.57 25.96 -3.05
CA TYR A 150 -26.03 27.11 -2.28
C TYR A 150 -25.23 28.40 -2.57
N GLY A 151 -23.99 28.29 -3.08
CA GLY A 151 -23.13 29.42 -3.41
C GLY A 151 -22.24 29.85 -2.26
N LEU A 152 -21.22 29.05 -2.02
CA LEU A 152 -20.23 29.24 -0.94
C LEU A 152 -19.17 30.27 -1.33
N ASN A 153 -18.48 30.82 -0.34
CA ASN A 153 -17.20 31.47 -0.60
C ASN A 153 -16.13 30.43 -0.96
N ILE A 154 -15.05 30.89 -1.58
CA ILE A 154 -14.03 30.04 -2.15
C ILE A 154 -13.34 29.12 -1.12
N ASP A 155 -13.13 29.63 0.11
CA ASP A 155 -12.49 28.87 1.19
C ASP A 155 -13.42 27.74 1.69
N MET A 156 -14.71 28.00 1.76
CA MET A 156 -15.68 26.99 2.17
C MET A 156 -15.91 25.95 1.08
N GLU A 157 -15.93 26.35 -0.20
CA GLU A 157 -15.95 25.41 -1.31
C GLU A 157 -14.74 24.45 -1.25
N ALA A 158 -13.53 24.97 -0.99
CA ALA A 158 -12.34 24.15 -0.86
C ALA A 158 -12.49 23.08 0.24
N LYS A 159 -13.03 23.47 1.41
CA LYS A 159 -13.28 22.55 2.53
C LYS A 159 -14.32 21.49 2.20
N VAL A 160 -15.38 21.87 1.47
CA VAL A 160 -16.43 20.93 1.05
C VAL A 160 -15.87 19.91 0.07
N TYR A 161 -15.13 20.32 -0.96
CA TYR A 161 -14.49 19.39 -1.89
C TYR A 161 -13.47 18.48 -1.19
N LEU A 162 -12.69 19.00 -0.23
CA LEU A 162 -11.77 18.19 0.56
C LEU A 162 -12.53 17.13 1.37
N ALA A 163 -13.65 17.49 2.00
CA ALA A 163 -14.48 16.55 2.76
C ALA A 163 -15.06 15.46 1.86
N ILE A 164 -15.56 15.81 0.67
CA ILE A 164 -16.06 14.83 -0.31
C ILE A 164 -14.94 13.88 -0.74
N ALA A 165 -13.74 14.42 -1.00
CA ALA A 165 -12.57 13.61 -1.36
C ALA A 165 -12.20 12.60 -0.26
N GLU A 166 -12.22 13.02 1.01
CA GLU A 166 -11.93 12.13 2.15
C GLU A 166 -12.96 11.00 2.26
N ILE A 167 -14.24 11.28 2.01
CA ILE A 167 -15.30 10.26 1.97
C ILE A 167 -15.03 9.25 0.85
N PHE A 168 -14.67 9.71 -0.35
CA PHE A 168 -14.34 8.82 -1.46
C PHE A 168 -13.08 7.98 -1.21
N LEU A 169 -12.06 8.56 -0.55
CA LEU A 169 -10.85 7.81 -0.18
C LEU A 169 -11.15 6.68 0.81
N GLU A 170 -12.00 6.93 1.81
CA GLU A 170 -12.45 5.90 2.74
C GLU A 170 -13.23 4.77 2.04
N GLN A 171 -13.94 5.11 0.95
CA GLN A 171 -14.64 4.15 0.08
C GLN A 171 -13.73 3.48 -0.97
N LYS A 172 -12.45 3.81 -1.02
CA LYS A 172 -11.47 3.37 -2.03
C LYS A 172 -11.82 3.79 -3.46
N MET A 173 -12.61 4.84 -3.62
CA MET A 173 -12.98 5.45 -4.90
C MET A 173 -11.92 6.51 -5.26
N HIS A 174 -10.75 6.05 -5.69
CA HIS A 174 -9.57 6.92 -5.85
C HIS A 174 -9.73 7.96 -6.97
N ALA A 175 -10.41 7.63 -8.06
CA ALA A 175 -10.61 8.55 -9.18
C ALA A 175 -11.46 9.76 -8.76
N GLU A 176 -12.62 9.51 -8.14
CA GLU A 176 -13.53 10.54 -7.63
C GLU A 176 -12.89 11.36 -6.51
N ALA A 177 -12.09 10.71 -5.67
CA ALA A 177 -11.33 11.39 -4.63
C ALA A 177 -10.33 12.37 -5.23
N MET A 178 -9.52 11.95 -6.21
CA MET A 178 -8.55 12.80 -6.88
C MET A 178 -9.19 14.00 -7.56
N ASP A 179 -10.33 13.82 -8.23
CA ASP A 179 -11.06 14.91 -8.89
C ASP A 179 -11.55 15.97 -7.88
N ASN A 180 -11.99 15.53 -6.70
CA ASN A 180 -12.42 16.45 -5.65
C ASN A 180 -11.22 17.10 -4.93
N LEU A 181 -10.10 16.39 -4.78
CA LEU A 181 -8.85 16.99 -4.28
C LEU A 181 -8.35 18.11 -5.22
N GLU A 182 -8.39 17.91 -6.54
CA GLU A 182 -8.01 18.96 -7.51
C GLU A 182 -8.92 20.17 -7.38
N LYS A 183 -10.25 19.99 -7.35
CA LYS A 183 -11.21 21.08 -7.14
C LYS A 183 -10.95 21.84 -5.83
N SER A 184 -10.56 21.15 -4.78
CA SER A 184 -10.15 21.76 -3.51
C SER A 184 -8.86 22.55 -3.66
N ALA A 185 -7.81 21.95 -4.24
CA ALA A 185 -6.51 22.59 -4.45
C ALA A 185 -6.57 23.86 -5.30
N GLU A 186 -7.44 23.91 -6.32
CA GLU A 186 -7.67 25.09 -7.15
C GLU A 186 -8.25 26.26 -6.37
N ARG A 187 -9.01 26.00 -5.29
CA ARG A 187 -9.71 26.99 -4.49
C ARG A 187 -8.94 27.46 -3.26
N ILE A 188 -8.05 26.64 -2.74
CA ILE A 188 -7.23 26.97 -1.57
C ILE A 188 -6.25 28.09 -1.92
N GLN A 189 -6.25 29.13 -1.10
CA GLN A 189 -5.36 30.29 -1.26
C GLN A 189 -4.04 30.11 -0.52
N ASP A 190 -4.03 29.39 0.60
CA ASP A 190 -2.80 29.09 1.33
C ASP A 190 -1.92 28.13 0.50
N GLN A 191 -0.72 28.60 0.17
CA GLN A 191 0.20 27.85 -0.67
C GLN A 191 0.65 26.53 -0.03
N ASN A 192 0.86 26.52 1.28
CA ASN A 192 1.31 25.32 1.96
C ASN A 192 0.22 24.24 2.01
N GLU A 193 -1.04 24.62 2.32
CA GLU A 193 -2.18 23.70 2.23
C GLU A 193 -2.38 23.17 0.82
N LYS A 194 -2.26 24.05 -0.18
CA LYS A 194 -2.31 23.70 -1.60
C LYS A 194 -1.24 22.68 -1.95
N GLY A 195 0.00 22.91 -1.52
CA GLY A 195 1.11 21.97 -1.70
C GLY A 195 0.85 20.60 -1.07
N GLN A 196 0.24 20.55 0.13
CA GLN A 196 -0.12 19.29 0.79
C GLN A 196 -1.18 18.51 0.03
N ILE A 197 -2.20 19.18 -0.54
CA ILE A 197 -3.23 18.51 -1.32
C ILE A 197 -2.66 17.97 -2.64
N TYR A 198 -1.84 18.77 -3.34
CA TYR A 198 -1.17 18.29 -4.55
C TYR A 198 -0.21 17.13 -4.26
N TYR A 199 0.46 17.13 -3.11
CA TYR A 199 1.28 15.99 -2.71
C TYR A 199 0.45 14.71 -2.60
N ARG A 200 -0.74 14.80 -2.02
CA ARG A 200 -1.65 13.66 -1.92
C ARG A 200 -2.18 13.20 -3.29
N ILE A 201 -2.53 14.14 -4.17
CA ILE A 201 -2.93 13.83 -5.56
C ILE A 201 -1.77 13.12 -6.29
N ALA A 202 -0.55 13.62 -6.12
CA ALA A 202 0.64 13.08 -6.75
C ALA A 202 0.91 11.62 -6.33
N GLU A 203 0.87 11.33 -5.03
CA GLU A 203 1.05 9.97 -4.49
C GLU A 203 -0.03 9.01 -5.01
N LEU A 204 -1.31 9.38 -4.91
CA LEU A 204 -2.42 8.55 -5.41
C LEU A 204 -2.31 8.30 -6.92
N SER A 205 -1.91 9.32 -7.68
CA SER A 205 -1.74 9.20 -9.13
C SER A 205 -0.53 8.33 -9.50
N PHE A 206 0.56 8.42 -8.73
CA PHE A 206 1.75 7.59 -8.90
C PHE A 206 1.45 6.12 -8.64
N ASP A 207 0.77 5.82 -7.54
CA ASP A 207 0.36 4.46 -7.17
C ASP A 207 -0.61 3.85 -8.20
N ALA A 208 -1.51 4.67 -8.74
CA ALA A 208 -2.40 4.28 -9.84
C ALA A 208 -1.70 4.22 -11.21
N LYS A 209 -0.38 4.43 -11.29
CA LYS A 209 0.44 4.49 -12.52
C LYS A 209 -0.05 5.54 -13.54
N SER A 210 -0.83 6.53 -13.07
CA SER A 210 -1.27 7.69 -13.86
C SER A 210 -0.17 8.74 -13.90
N TYR A 211 0.94 8.42 -14.57
CA TYR A 211 2.19 9.17 -14.50
C TYR A 211 2.10 10.62 -14.96
N ASP A 212 1.25 10.94 -15.95
CA ASP A 212 1.07 12.31 -16.41
C ASP A 212 0.40 13.18 -15.34
N ARG A 213 -0.63 12.66 -14.69
CA ARG A 213 -1.31 13.32 -13.57
C ARG A 213 -0.37 13.48 -12.37
N ALA A 214 0.37 12.41 -12.03
CA ALA A 214 1.38 12.44 -10.98
C ALA A 214 2.44 13.51 -11.23
N LEU A 215 2.98 13.59 -12.45
CA LEU A 215 3.98 14.57 -12.82
C LEU A 215 3.47 16.01 -12.65
N SER A 216 2.26 16.30 -13.17
CA SER A 216 1.64 17.62 -13.01
C SER A 216 1.42 17.97 -11.53
N ALA A 217 0.97 17.02 -10.74
CA ALA A 217 0.74 17.22 -9.31
C ALA A 217 2.06 17.44 -8.54
N TYR A 218 3.13 16.67 -8.82
CA TYR A 218 4.44 16.90 -8.19
C TYR A 218 5.04 18.27 -8.58
N GLN A 219 4.82 18.76 -9.79
CA GLN A 219 5.22 20.12 -10.17
C GLN A 219 4.52 21.18 -9.32
N GLU A 220 3.24 21.02 -9.04
CA GLU A 220 2.52 21.91 -8.13
C GLU A 220 2.97 21.75 -6.65
N VAL A 221 3.39 20.55 -6.21
CA VAL A 221 4.05 20.36 -4.91
C VAL A 221 5.33 21.17 -4.82
N ILE A 222 6.21 21.05 -5.81
CA ILE A 222 7.50 21.75 -5.85
C ILE A 222 7.30 23.27 -5.80
N LYS A 223 6.27 23.77 -6.46
CA LYS A 223 5.95 25.20 -6.54
C LYS A 223 5.30 25.75 -5.27
N ASN A 224 4.44 24.99 -4.58
CA ASN A 224 3.59 25.51 -3.52
C ASN A 224 3.99 25.03 -2.10
N SER A 225 4.62 23.86 -1.95
CA SER A 225 4.97 23.32 -0.64
C SER A 225 6.06 24.14 0.05
N GLN A 226 5.92 24.35 1.34
CA GLN A 226 6.96 24.92 2.22
C GLN A 226 7.82 23.81 2.87
N SER A 227 7.44 22.56 2.73
CA SER A 227 8.18 21.43 3.26
C SER A 227 9.34 21.06 2.34
N LYS A 228 10.57 21.29 2.81
CA LYS A 228 11.78 20.88 2.08
C LYS A 228 11.73 19.38 1.72
N LYS A 229 11.24 18.54 2.62
CA LYS A 229 11.09 17.09 2.41
C LYS A 229 10.17 16.80 1.23
N GLN A 230 8.97 17.41 1.19
CA GLN A 230 8.02 17.20 0.09
C GLN A 230 8.56 17.70 -1.25
N ILE A 231 9.30 18.82 -1.25
CA ILE A 231 9.93 19.35 -2.47
C ILE A 231 11.00 18.38 -2.98
N GLN A 232 11.85 17.87 -2.11
CA GLN A 232 12.87 16.88 -2.47
C GLN A 232 12.24 15.58 -3.00
N GLU A 233 11.23 15.07 -2.31
CA GLU A 233 10.51 13.86 -2.71
C GLU A 233 9.76 14.07 -4.03
N GLY A 234 9.10 15.21 -4.24
CA GLY A 234 8.45 15.55 -5.50
C GLY A 234 9.44 15.60 -6.69
N ASN A 235 10.64 16.14 -6.47
CA ASN A 235 11.70 16.12 -7.50
C ASN A 235 12.21 14.69 -7.77
N LEU A 236 12.44 13.89 -6.75
CA LEU A 236 12.86 12.49 -6.89
C LEU A 236 11.79 11.67 -7.64
N LYS A 237 10.51 11.81 -7.27
CA LYS A 237 9.40 11.16 -7.96
C LYS A 237 9.25 11.61 -9.41
N THR A 238 9.48 12.89 -9.68
CA THR A 238 9.52 13.43 -11.06
C THR A 238 10.57 12.71 -11.91
N VAL A 239 11.77 12.52 -11.36
CA VAL A 239 12.84 11.77 -12.03
C VAL A 239 12.44 10.31 -12.26
N GLN A 240 11.87 9.66 -11.26
CA GLN A 240 11.37 8.29 -11.38
C GLN A 240 10.32 8.17 -12.48
N ILE A 241 9.39 9.13 -12.58
CA ILE A 241 8.39 9.15 -13.64
C ILE A 241 9.05 9.33 -15.01
N TYR A 242 10.03 10.22 -15.16
CA TYR A 242 10.75 10.38 -16.44
C TYR A 242 11.42 9.08 -16.85
N ARG A 243 12.09 8.38 -15.95
CA ARG A 243 12.69 7.06 -16.22
C ARG A 243 11.65 6.02 -16.61
N LEU A 244 10.55 5.90 -15.86
CA LEU A 244 9.48 4.94 -16.14
C LEU A 244 8.76 5.20 -17.48
N LYS A 245 8.72 6.45 -17.93
CA LYS A 245 8.19 6.84 -19.25
C LYS A 245 9.22 6.74 -20.39
N GLY A 246 10.45 6.32 -20.10
CA GLY A 246 11.52 6.23 -21.09
C GLY A 246 12.17 7.57 -21.47
N ASN A 247 11.85 8.66 -20.76
CA ASN A 247 12.45 9.99 -20.99
C ASN A 247 13.82 10.10 -20.28
N LEU A 248 14.75 9.21 -20.67
CA LEU A 248 16.00 8.97 -19.95
C LEU A 248 16.91 10.21 -19.88
N ASP A 249 16.99 11.00 -20.96
CA ASP A 249 17.80 12.22 -21.00
C ASP A 249 17.29 13.31 -20.03
N LEU A 250 15.97 13.46 -19.92
CA LEU A 250 15.36 14.37 -18.95
C LEU A 250 15.64 13.94 -17.52
N ALA A 251 15.49 12.62 -17.24
CA ALA A 251 15.82 12.06 -15.94
C ALA A 251 17.30 12.31 -15.59
N ALA A 252 18.23 11.97 -16.49
CA ALA A 252 19.66 12.17 -16.28
C ALA A 252 20.05 13.63 -16.02
N SER A 253 19.48 14.55 -16.80
CA SER A 253 19.74 15.98 -16.65
C SER A 253 19.22 16.51 -15.31
N ALA A 254 18.01 16.12 -14.92
CA ALA A 254 17.42 16.51 -13.63
C ALA A 254 18.23 15.98 -12.45
N ILE A 255 18.64 14.71 -12.47
CA ILE A 255 19.50 14.11 -11.43
C ILE A 255 20.81 14.89 -11.30
N LYS A 256 21.52 15.10 -12.41
CA LYS A 256 22.82 15.79 -12.41
C LYS A 256 22.71 17.21 -11.83
N ASN A 257 21.65 17.94 -12.15
CA ASN A 257 21.42 19.27 -11.59
C ASN A 257 21.18 19.21 -10.07
N MET A 258 20.40 18.24 -9.59
CA MET A 258 20.13 18.10 -8.16
C MET A 258 21.35 17.65 -7.37
N LEU A 259 22.21 16.80 -7.93
CA LEU A 259 23.47 16.37 -7.29
C LEU A 259 24.49 17.52 -7.14
N LEU A 260 24.33 18.62 -7.87
CA LEU A 260 25.14 19.84 -7.72
C LEU A 260 24.58 20.82 -6.69
N ASP A 261 23.37 20.58 -6.16
CA ASP A 261 22.70 21.46 -5.23
C ASP A 261 22.62 20.84 -3.82
N GLU A 262 23.31 21.46 -2.86
CA GLU A 262 23.33 21.06 -1.43
C GLU A 262 21.93 20.96 -0.80
N ASN A 263 20.93 21.61 -1.38
CA ASN A 263 19.55 21.48 -0.91
C ASN A 263 19.00 20.05 -1.02
N TYR A 264 19.56 19.24 -1.92
CA TYR A 264 19.15 17.84 -2.14
C TYR A 264 20.05 16.81 -1.44
N LYS A 265 21.02 17.23 -0.64
CA LYS A 265 21.99 16.36 0.00
C LYS A 265 21.35 15.18 0.75
N SER A 266 20.18 15.37 1.37
CA SER A 266 19.47 14.31 2.10
C SER A 266 18.94 13.17 1.22
N ILE A 267 18.83 13.38 -0.09
CA ILE A 267 18.37 12.40 -1.08
C ILE A 267 19.43 12.06 -2.13
N PHE A 268 20.70 12.41 -1.90
CA PHE A 268 21.77 12.09 -2.84
C PHE A 268 21.90 10.60 -3.10
N ALA A 269 21.77 9.77 -2.06
CA ALA A 269 21.80 8.31 -2.22
C ALA A 269 20.70 7.80 -3.16
N ASP A 270 19.49 8.35 -3.03
CA ASP A 270 18.35 7.99 -3.88
C ASP A 270 18.53 8.50 -5.32
N LEU A 271 19.10 9.70 -5.49
CA LEU A 271 19.41 10.26 -6.82
C LEU A 271 20.50 9.47 -7.54
N GLU A 272 21.56 9.08 -6.85
CA GLU A 272 22.62 8.23 -7.40
C GLU A 272 22.09 6.85 -7.77
N LEU A 273 21.20 6.29 -6.96
CA LEU A 273 20.53 5.02 -7.26
C LEU A 273 19.65 5.12 -8.51
N GLU A 274 18.86 6.19 -8.64
CA GLU A 274 18.06 6.41 -9.86
C GLU A 274 18.95 6.60 -11.09
N LEU A 275 20.13 7.23 -10.94
CA LEU A 275 21.11 7.36 -12.03
C LEU A 275 21.72 5.99 -12.41
N ALA A 276 22.00 5.13 -11.43
CA ALA A 276 22.45 3.76 -11.67
C ALA A 276 21.40 2.94 -12.44
N LYS A 277 20.11 3.00 -12.02
CA LYS A 277 18.99 2.36 -12.71
C LYS A 277 18.79 2.89 -14.14
N LEU A 278 19.07 4.16 -14.35
CA LEU A 278 18.98 4.77 -15.67
C LEU A 278 20.09 4.24 -16.60
N TYR A 279 21.32 4.11 -16.11
CA TYR A 279 22.41 3.48 -16.86
C TYR A 279 22.12 2.00 -17.15
N ASP A 280 21.58 1.28 -16.19
CA ASP A 280 21.15 -0.11 -16.37
C ASP A 280 20.11 -0.24 -17.50
N GLN A 281 19.09 0.59 -17.49
CA GLN A 281 18.06 0.62 -18.54
C GLN A 281 18.61 1.00 -19.94
N GLN A 282 19.74 1.73 -19.98
CA GLN A 282 20.47 2.04 -21.20
C GLN A 282 21.47 0.93 -21.61
N ASN A 283 21.52 -0.17 -20.87
CA ASN A 283 22.50 -1.26 -21.01
C ASN A 283 23.96 -0.82 -20.82
N MET A 284 24.17 0.26 -20.04
CA MET A 284 25.47 0.78 -19.65
C MET A 284 25.88 0.17 -18.30
N ILE A 285 26.11 -1.15 -18.33
CA ILE A 285 26.30 -1.95 -17.09
C ILE A 285 27.51 -1.51 -16.27
N SER A 286 28.60 -1.14 -16.92
CA SER A 286 29.82 -0.68 -16.22
C SER A 286 29.59 0.62 -15.46
N GLU A 287 28.89 1.58 -16.05
CA GLU A 287 28.54 2.86 -15.44
C GLU A 287 27.56 2.68 -14.30
N SER A 288 26.56 1.81 -14.48
CA SER A 288 25.62 1.46 -13.42
C SER A 288 26.34 0.82 -12.24
N ARG A 289 27.19 -0.18 -12.47
CA ARG A 289 27.99 -0.85 -11.43
C ARG A 289 28.86 0.13 -10.64
N ASN A 290 29.59 0.99 -11.32
CA ASN A 290 30.43 2.01 -10.67
C ASN A 290 29.61 2.92 -9.73
N ARG A 291 28.39 3.30 -10.14
CA ARG A 291 27.49 4.09 -9.29
C ARG A 291 26.99 3.30 -8.10
N LEU A 292 26.59 2.06 -8.29
CA LEU A 292 26.14 1.18 -7.20
C LEU A 292 27.26 0.96 -6.16
N GLU A 293 28.49 0.73 -6.61
CA GLU A 293 29.67 0.61 -5.74
C GLU A 293 29.95 1.90 -4.95
N SER A 294 29.81 3.07 -5.59
CA SER A 294 29.91 4.35 -4.88
C SER A 294 28.80 4.51 -3.84
N ILE A 295 27.56 4.13 -4.15
CA ILE A 295 26.44 4.22 -3.20
C ILE A 295 26.68 3.40 -1.93
N VAL A 296 27.13 2.16 -2.06
CA VAL A 296 27.38 1.30 -0.90
C VAL A 296 28.57 1.75 -0.06
N GLN A 297 29.49 2.49 -0.65
CA GLN A 297 30.65 3.07 0.02
C GLN A 297 30.32 4.40 0.71
N ASP A 298 29.62 5.31 0.01
CA ASP A 298 29.43 6.70 0.43
C ASP A 298 28.17 6.88 1.29
N TYR A 299 27.15 6.02 1.11
CA TYR A 299 25.85 6.13 1.77
C TYR A 299 25.45 4.83 2.51
N PRO A 300 26.31 4.28 3.39
CA PRO A 300 26.00 3.03 4.10
C PRO A 300 24.78 3.18 5.01
N LYS A 301 24.09 2.06 5.28
CA LYS A 301 22.89 2.00 6.15
C LYS A 301 21.67 2.75 5.63
N THR A 302 21.61 3.02 4.34
CA THR A 302 20.44 3.61 3.68
C THR A 302 19.59 2.54 2.99
N ILE A 303 18.35 2.90 2.60
CA ILE A 303 17.52 2.06 1.74
C ILE A 303 18.17 1.92 0.36
N ALA A 304 18.76 3.01 -0.15
CA ALA A 304 19.46 3.03 -1.43
C ALA A 304 20.68 2.08 -1.45
N SER A 305 21.48 2.04 -0.38
CA SER A 305 22.62 1.11 -0.31
C SER A 305 22.18 -0.36 -0.25
N ALA A 306 21.06 -0.65 0.41
CA ALA A 306 20.50 -2.00 0.42
C ALA A 306 20.03 -2.44 -0.98
N GLU A 307 19.36 -1.57 -1.73
CA GLU A 307 18.97 -1.85 -3.11
C GLU A 307 20.20 -1.95 -4.03
N ALA A 308 21.19 -1.08 -3.86
CA ALA A 308 22.44 -1.14 -4.61
C ALA A 308 23.16 -2.48 -4.43
N TYR A 309 23.26 -3.01 -3.20
CA TYR A 309 23.78 -4.35 -2.96
C TYR A 309 22.98 -5.44 -3.66
N TYR A 310 21.65 -5.32 -3.69
CA TYR A 310 20.81 -6.28 -4.41
C TYR A 310 21.10 -6.28 -5.92
N MET A 311 21.19 -5.11 -6.53
CA MET A 311 21.52 -4.96 -7.95
C MET A 311 22.94 -5.47 -8.27
N LEU A 312 23.93 -5.19 -7.41
CA LEU A 312 25.28 -5.73 -7.55
C LEU A 312 25.28 -7.27 -7.49
N GLY A 313 24.49 -7.85 -6.60
CA GLY A 313 24.30 -9.31 -6.53
C GLY A 313 23.71 -9.88 -7.82
N ASN A 314 22.72 -9.20 -8.41
CA ASN A 314 22.17 -9.60 -9.72
C ASN A 314 23.28 -9.56 -10.80
N TYR A 315 24.07 -8.49 -10.88
CA TYR A 315 25.16 -8.41 -11.85
C TYR A 315 26.22 -9.50 -11.64
N SER A 316 26.52 -9.86 -10.39
CA SER A 316 27.45 -10.95 -10.11
C SER A 316 26.95 -12.30 -10.64
N ILE A 317 25.65 -12.54 -10.68
CA ILE A 317 25.04 -13.75 -11.27
C ILE A 317 24.89 -13.62 -12.78
N GLU A 318 24.25 -12.57 -13.26
CA GLU A 318 23.80 -12.46 -14.65
C GLU A 318 24.93 -12.12 -15.61
N GLN A 319 25.91 -11.28 -15.15
CA GLN A 319 27.00 -10.80 -16.00
C GLN A 319 28.29 -11.59 -15.76
N ASP A 320 28.65 -11.82 -14.49
CA ASP A 320 29.97 -12.35 -14.13
C ASP A 320 29.94 -13.86 -13.81
N TRP A 321 28.76 -14.43 -13.58
CA TRP A 321 28.58 -15.81 -13.10
C TRP A 321 29.43 -16.12 -11.85
N ASN A 322 29.49 -15.17 -10.94
CA ASN A 322 30.27 -15.23 -9.69
C ASN A 322 29.35 -15.38 -8.48
N MET A 323 29.09 -16.64 -8.10
CA MET A 323 28.18 -16.96 -6.99
C MET A 323 28.73 -16.54 -5.62
N GLU A 324 30.04 -16.56 -5.44
CA GLU A 324 30.66 -16.16 -4.18
C GLU A 324 30.45 -14.65 -3.94
N ASP A 325 30.72 -13.84 -4.95
CA ASP A 325 30.47 -12.40 -4.87
C ASP A 325 28.98 -12.10 -4.73
N ALA A 326 28.11 -12.77 -5.48
CA ALA A 326 26.67 -12.63 -5.36
C ALA A 326 26.16 -12.93 -3.94
N LEU A 327 26.60 -14.02 -3.31
CA LEU A 327 26.26 -14.35 -1.92
C LEU A 327 26.70 -13.25 -0.95
N LYS A 328 27.88 -12.68 -1.16
CA LYS A 328 28.39 -11.56 -0.36
C LYS A 328 27.52 -10.32 -0.52
N GLN A 329 27.18 -9.95 -1.76
CA GLN A 329 26.32 -8.79 -2.06
C GLN A 329 24.94 -8.97 -1.46
N TYR A 330 24.23 -10.08 -1.74
CA TYR A 330 22.90 -10.35 -1.19
C TYR A 330 22.89 -10.42 0.34
N SER A 331 23.92 -10.99 0.97
CA SER A 331 24.05 -11.01 2.44
C SER A 331 24.22 -9.61 3.03
N SER A 332 24.78 -8.68 2.26
CA SER A 332 24.94 -7.28 2.68
C SER A 332 23.64 -6.50 2.66
N VAL A 333 22.67 -6.86 1.81
CA VAL A 333 21.35 -6.21 1.76
C VAL A 333 20.68 -6.15 3.14
N VAL A 334 20.61 -7.30 3.82
CA VAL A 334 19.98 -7.41 5.15
C VAL A 334 20.78 -6.66 6.23
N LYS A 335 22.12 -6.61 6.09
CA LYS A 335 23.00 -5.88 7.01
C LYS A 335 22.86 -4.36 6.85
N GLU A 336 22.61 -3.90 5.63
CA GLU A 336 22.37 -2.48 5.33
C GLU A 336 21.03 -2.02 5.89
N ASN A 337 19.93 -2.68 5.50
CA ASN A 337 18.62 -2.32 5.98
C ASN A 337 17.66 -3.54 5.98
N LYS A 338 17.31 -4.01 7.17
CA LYS A 338 16.38 -5.15 7.34
C LYS A 338 14.94 -4.86 6.89
N GLN A 339 14.57 -3.58 6.82
CA GLN A 339 13.24 -3.14 6.38
C GLN A 339 13.19 -2.84 4.87
N SER A 340 14.31 -3.01 4.18
CA SER A 340 14.34 -2.86 2.73
C SER A 340 13.43 -3.88 2.06
N LEU A 341 12.72 -3.43 1.01
CA LEU A 341 11.91 -4.30 0.13
C LEU A 341 12.73 -5.44 -0.47
N TYR A 342 14.05 -5.27 -0.60
CA TYR A 342 14.98 -6.24 -1.18
C TYR A 342 15.51 -7.26 -0.17
N ALA A 343 15.23 -7.10 1.14
CA ALA A 343 15.75 -8.01 2.17
C ALA A 343 15.24 -9.45 2.00
N GLN A 344 13.94 -9.62 1.74
CA GLN A 344 13.34 -10.93 1.46
C GLN A 344 13.80 -11.53 0.12
N PRO A 345 13.74 -10.78 -1.01
CA PRO A 345 14.29 -11.26 -2.29
C PRO A 345 15.77 -11.71 -2.19
N ALA A 346 16.61 -10.95 -1.48
CA ALA A 346 18.00 -11.32 -1.29
C ALA A 346 18.17 -12.66 -0.54
N GLN A 347 17.34 -12.93 0.48
CA GLN A 347 17.37 -14.22 1.18
C GLN A 347 16.93 -15.38 0.27
N VAL A 348 15.96 -15.15 -0.62
CA VAL A 348 15.55 -16.14 -1.64
C VAL A 348 16.72 -16.43 -2.57
N ARG A 349 17.39 -15.39 -3.10
CA ARG A 349 18.57 -15.54 -3.97
C ARG A 349 19.71 -16.30 -3.29
N ILE A 350 19.98 -16.02 -2.02
CA ILE A 350 20.99 -16.78 -1.23
C ILE A 350 20.61 -18.25 -1.15
N LYS A 351 19.35 -18.57 -0.88
CA LYS A 351 18.87 -19.95 -0.82
C LYS A 351 19.00 -20.66 -2.17
N GLU A 352 18.64 -20.00 -3.26
CA GLU A 352 18.76 -20.51 -4.62
C GLU A 352 20.21 -20.84 -4.98
N ILE A 353 21.15 -19.93 -4.71
CA ILE A 353 22.57 -20.14 -4.96
C ILE A 353 23.10 -21.33 -4.14
N ASN A 354 22.79 -21.39 -2.84
CA ASN A 354 23.21 -22.51 -2.00
C ASN A 354 22.63 -23.84 -2.47
N THR A 355 21.36 -23.87 -2.88
CA THR A 355 20.72 -25.07 -3.44
C THR A 355 21.39 -25.49 -4.75
N TYR A 356 21.71 -24.53 -5.62
CA TYR A 356 22.42 -24.79 -6.85
C TYR A 356 23.81 -25.40 -6.61
N GLN A 357 24.60 -24.79 -5.72
CA GLN A 357 25.93 -25.29 -5.37
C GLN A 357 25.87 -26.70 -4.79
N GLN A 358 24.92 -26.97 -3.90
CA GLN A 358 24.73 -28.31 -3.34
C GLN A 358 24.33 -29.32 -4.42
N SER A 359 23.34 -28.98 -5.27
CA SER A 359 22.91 -29.86 -6.36
C SER A 359 24.04 -30.15 -7.37
N LYS A 360 24.94 -29.19 -7.59
CA LYS A 360 26.14 -29.39 -8.42
C LYS A 360 27.12 -30.38 -7.78
N LEU A 361 27.39 -30.26 -6.47
CA LEU A 361 28.22 -31.21 -5.73
C LEU A 361 27.61 -32.62 -5.73
N ASP A 362 26.30 -32.71 -5.52
CA ASP A 362 25.60 -33.98 -5.57
C ASP A 362 25.71 -34.63 -6.97
N LEU A 363 25.57 -33.84 -8.05
CA LEU A 363 25.74 -34.34 -9.42
C LEU A 363 27.19 -34.80 -9.69
N GLU A 364 28.19 -34.14 -9.15
CA GLU A 364 29.61 -34.59 -9.28
C GLU A 364 29.80 -36.02 -8.76
N SER A 365 29.10 -36.42 -7.69
CA SER A 365 29.15 -37.77 -7.16
C SER A 365 28.61 -38.82 -8.14
N TRP A 366 27.77 -38.43 -9.09
CA TRP A 366 27.23 -39.31 -10.16
C TRP A 366 28.10 -39.38 -11.40
N SER A 367 29.11 -38.53 -11.55
CA SER A 367 29.94 -38.41 -12.77
C SER A 367 30.58 -39.72 -13.20
N LEU A 368 31.09 -40.53 -12.28
CA LEU A 368 31.68 -41.84 -12.56
C LEU A 368 30.62 -42.83 -13.03
N ARG A 369 29.47 -42.87 -12.42
CA ARG A 369 28.37 -43.76 -12.76
C ARG A 369 27.73 -43.42 -14.13
N ILE A 370 27.64 -42.15 -14.46
CA ILE A 370 27.23 -41.67 -15.77
C ILE A 370 28.22 -42.12 -16.84
N ALA A 371 29.54 -41.97 -16.58
CA ALA A 371 30.58 -42.41 -17.48
C ALA A 371 30.61 -43.95 -17.66
N GLU A 372 30.33 -44.72 -16.60
CA GLU A 372 30.20 -46.16 -16.63
C GLU A 372 29.00 -46.57 -17.52
N SER A 373 27.86 -45.89 -17.43
CA SER A 373 26.67 -46.17 -18.22
C SER A 373 26.88 -45.97 -19.74
N ASP A 374 27.78 -45.05 -20.11
CA ASP A 374 28.14 -44.80 -21.52
C ASP A 374 29.13 -45.81 -22.10
N THR A 375 29.86 -46.53 -21.24
CA THR A 375 30.95 -47.43 -21.67
C THR A 375 30.64 -48.92 -21.51
N ILE A 376 29.75 -49.30 -20.62
CA ILE A 376 29.41 -50.69 -20.29
C ILE A 376 28.13 -51.08 -21.04
N ALA A 377 28.20 -52.03 -21.98
CA ALA A 377 27.03 -52.57 -22.62
C ALA A 377 26.10 -53.24 -21.57
N ASP A 378 24.81 -52.96 -21.63
CA ASP A 378 23.79 -53.43 -20.66
C ASP A 378 23.83 -52.81 -19.27
N PHE A 379 24.46 -51.64 -19.07
CA PHE A 379 24.36 -50.87 -17.83
C PHE A 379 23.09 -50.02 -17.86
N TYR A 380 22.27 -50.17 -16.82
CA TYR A 380 21.04 -49.39 -16.64
C TYR A 380 20.96 -48.91 -15.19
N PHE A 381 20.56 -47.63 -15.01
CA PHE A 381 20.20 -47.11 -13.69
C PHE A 381 18.91 -47.77 -13.20
N THR A 382 18.90 -48.17 -11.92
CA THR A 382 17.67 -48.66 -11.27
C THR A 382 16.62 -47.53 -11.15
N GLU A 383 15.35 -47.85 -10.92
CA GLU A 383 14.28 -46.85 -10.74
C GLU A 383 14.62 -45.85 -9.62
N ASP A 384 15.17 -46.30 -8.50
CA ASP A 384 15.54 -45.41 -7.37
C ASP A 384 16.69 -44.50 -7.78
N GLU A 385 17.71 -45.00 -8.47
CA GLU A 385 18.80 -44.19 -8.99
C GLU A 385 18.32 -43.15 -9.99
N GLN A 386 17.42 -43.52 -10.91
CA GLN A 386 16.83 -42.58 -11.88
C GLN A 386 16.00 -41.51 -11.15
N LYS A 387 15.29 -41.85 -10.11
CA LYS A 387 14.51 -40.89 -9.28
C LYS A 387 15.46 -39.90 -8.62
N ASP A 388 16.52 -40.35 -7.95
CA ASP A 388 17.47 -39.49 -7.25
C ASP A 388 18.22 -38.59 -8.21
N LEU A 389 18.73 -39.13 -9.31
CA LEU A 389 19.40 -38.37 -10.37
C LEU A 389 18.46 -37.34 -10.99
N ALA A 390 17.18 -37.69 -11.23
CA ALA A 390 16.19 -36.76 -11.76
C ALA A 390 15.93 -35.59 -10.83
N GLN A 391 15.89 -35.79 -9.52
CA GLN A 391 15.70 -34.71 -8.55
C GLN A 391 16.87 -33.74 -8.56
N ILE A 392 18.11 -34.27 -8.56
CA ILE A 392 19.33 -33.44 -8.61
C ILE A 392 19.37 -32.63 -9.91
N LEU A 393 19.20 -33.30 -11.06
CA LEU A 393 19.22 -32.65 -12.37
C LEU A 393 18.11 -31.60 -12.49
N TYR A 394 16.89 -31.92 -12.05
CA TYR A 394 15.78 -30.98 -12.16
C TYR A 394 15.94 -29.76 -11.28
N SER A 395 16.53 -29.91 -10.08
CA SER A 395 16.89 -28.77 -9.23
C SER A 395 17.87 -27.82 -9.94
N ILE A 396 18.88 -28.36 -10.63
CA ILE A 396 19.83 -27.56 -11.42
C ILE A 396 19.13 -26.89 -12.61
N ILE A 397 18.29 -27.65 -13.34
CA ILE A 397 17.53 -27.15 -14.50
C ILE A 397 16.63 -25.96 -14.12
N GLU A 398 15.89 -26.12 -13.01
CA GLU A 398 14.98 -25.09 -12.54
C GLU A 398 15.72 -23.79 -12.23
N LEU A 399 16.87 -23.87 -11.55
CA LEU A 399 17.69 -22.73 -11.21
C LEU A 399 18.37 -22.11 -12.43
N GLU A 400 19.02 -22.91 -13.29
CA GLU A 400 19.71 -22.42 -14.48
C GLU A 400 18.74 -21.75 -15.46
N ALA A 401 17.66 -22.44 -15.82
CA ALA A 401 16.79 -22.00 -16.90
C ALA A 401 15.77 -20.93 -16.52
N PHE A 402 15.28 -20.92 -15.26
CA PHE A 402 14.16 -20.08 -14.86
C PHE A 402 14.49 -19.04 -13.77
N HIS A 403 15.63 -19.20 -13.05
CA HIS A 403 16.02 -18.26 -12.01
C HIS A 403 17.30 -17.48 -12.34
N PHE A 404 18.21 -18.06 -13.12
CA PHE A 404 19.48 -17.44 -13.49
C PHE A 404 19.57 -17.03 -14.96
N ASP A 405 18.48 -17.16 -15.72
CA ASP A 405 18.38 -16.81 -17.15
C ASP A 405 19.44 -17.52 -18.03
N ARG A 406 19.79 -18.76 -17.69
CA ARG A 406 20.78 -19.58 -18.41
C ARG A 406 20.11 -20.78 -19.10
N SER A 407 19.16 -20.50 -19.96
CA SER A 407 18.33 -21.51 -20.63
C SER A 407 19.16 -22.49 -21.47
N ASP A 408 20.28 -22.08 -22.08
CA ASP A 408 21.17 -22.97 -22.83
C ASP A 408 21.81 -24.03 -21.93
N THR A 409 22.32 -23.64 -20.77
CA THR A 409 22.86 -24.57 -19.79
C THR A 409 21.77 -25.48 -19.23
N GLY A 410 20.59 -24.92 -18.97
CA GLY A 410 19.39 -25.67 -18.55
C GLY A 410 19.02 -26.77 -19.56
N LEU A 411 19.11 -26.49 -20.86
CA LEU A 411 18.87 -27.49 -21.94
C LEU A 411 19.87 -28.66 -21.85
N VAL A 412 21.14 -28.42 -21.56
CA VAL A 412 22.13 -29.48 -21.41
C VAL A 412 21.74 -30.43 -20.27
N TYR A 413 21.32 -29.90 -19.12
CA TYR A 413 20.87 -30.74 -18.00
C TYR A 413 19.55 -31.43 -18.27
N LEU A 414 18.65 -30.82 -19.07
CA LEU A 414 17.43 -31.47 -19.54
C LEU A 414 17.75 -32.66 -20.42
N ASP A 415 18.74 -32.56 -21.32
CA ASP A 415 19.18 -33.67 -22.15
C ASP A 415 19.75 -34.83 -21.32
N LEU A 416 20.56 -34.54 -20.30
CA LEU A 416 21.03 -35.55 -19.36
C LEU A 416 19.88 -36.24 -18.62
N LEU A 417 18.91 -35.50 -18.13
CA LEU A 417 17.72 -36.06 -17.45
C LEU A 417 16.93 -36.97 -18.40
N ILE A 418 16.70 -36.53 -19.64
CA ILE A 418 15.94 -37.27 -20.65
C ILE A 418 16.68 -38.56 -21.03
N GLN A 419 18.02 -38.53 -21.05
CA GLN A 419 18.85 -39.68 -21.39
C GLN A 419 18.92 -40.71 -20.26
N TYR A 420 19.14 -40.26 -19.01
CA TYR A 420 19.51 -41.17 -17.91
C TYR A 420 18.42 -41.42 -16.88
N ALA A 421 17.34 -40.61 -16.87
CA ALA A 421 16.29 -40.69 -15.86
C ALA A 421 14.87 -40.76 -16.45
N TYR A 422 14.72 -41.44 -17.55
CA TYR A 422 13.47 -41.52 -18.35
C TYR A 422 12.32 -42.28 -17.65
N GLN A 423 12.60 -43.08 -16.61
CA GLN A 423 11.57 -43.78 -15.81
C GLN A 423 11.14 -42.96 -14.58
N SER A 424 11.77 -41.84 -14.34
CA SER A 424 11.41 -40.99 -13.18
C SER A 424 10.05 -40.32 -13.37
N LYS A 425 9.37 -40.04 -12.25
CA LYS A 425 8.12 -39.24 -12.23
C LYS A 425 8.33 -37.80 -12.72
N ILE A 426 9.57 -37.30 -12.69
CA ILE A 426 9.96 -35.95 -13.14
C ILE A 426 10.10 -35.90 -14.67
N PHE A 427 10.24 -37.03 -15.35
CA PHE A 427 10.49 -37.07 -16.78
C PHE A 427 9.47 -36.30 -17.65
N PRO A 428 8.14 -36.42 -17.46
CA PRO A 428 7.17 -35.60 -18.20
C PRO A 428 7.31 -34.10 -17.92
N LYS A 429 7.66 -33.70 -16.69
CA LYS A 429 7.96 -32.33 -16.31
C LYS A 429 9.19 -31.79 -17.06
N ALA A 430 10.23 -32.61 -17.18
CA ALA A 430 11.44 -32.24 -17.90
C ALA A 430 11.19 -32.06 -19.40
N LEU A 431 10.42 -32.97 -20.03
CA LEU A 431 10.02 -32.81 -21.44
C LEU A 431 9.21 -31.52 -21.66
N TYR A 432 8.31 -31.18 -20.72
CA TYR A 432 7.52 -29.96 -20.81
C TYR A 432 8.41 -28.71 -20.64
N ALA A 433 9.28 -28.68 -19.64
CA ALA A 433 10.23 -27.60 -19.46
C ALA A 433 11.11 -27.38 -20.71
N LYS A 434 11.63 -28.47 -21.31
CA LYS A 434 12.39 -28.40 -22.57
C LYS A 434 11.55 -27.83 -23.71
N SER A 435 10.28 -28.22 -23.82
CA SER A 435 9.39 -27.71 -24.86
C SER A 435 9.13 -26.21 -24.74
N VAL A 436 9.00 -25.68 -23.50
CA VAL A 436 8.81 -24.25 -23.25
C VAL A 436 10.06 -23.46 -23.59
N ILE A 437 11.24 -23.89 -23.15
CA ILE A 437 12.50 -23.23 -23.46
C ILE A 437 12.76 -23.18 -24.98
N LEU A 438 12.50 -24.27 -25.69
CA LEU A 438 12.64 -24.31 -27.14
C LEU A 438 11.65 -23.40 -27.87
N GLU A 439 10.45 -23.26 -27.33
CA GLU A 439 9.44 -22.34 -27.87
C GLU A 439 9.87 -20.88 -27.71
N ASP A 440 10.39 -20.50 -26.55
CA ASP A 440 10.94 -19.16 -26.30
C ASP A 440 12.14 -18.84 -27.19
N LYS A 441 12.94 -19.87 -27.55
CA LYS A 441 14.04 -19.74 -28.51
C LYS A 441 13.61 -19.75 -29.99
N GLY A 442 12.30 -19.90 -30.26
CA GLY A 442 11.77 -19.97 -31.64
C GLY A 442 11.87 -21.34 -32.32
N GLU A 443 12.32 -22.38 -31.61
CA GLU A 443 12.44 -23.75 -32.12
C GLU A 443 11.10 -24.49 -32.06
N LEU A 444 10.07 -23.91 -32.68
CA LEU A 444 8.68 -24.35 -32.60
C LEU A 444 8.45 -25.81 -33.04
N SER A 445 9.22 -26.30 -34.01
CA SER A 445 9.08 -27.67 -34.52
C SER A 445 9.47 -28.71 -33.48
N LEU A 446 10.59 -28.48 -32.77
CA LEU A 446 11.07 -29.35 -31.71
C LEU A 446 10.16 -29.27 -30.47
N SER A 447 9.74 -28.07 -30.10
CA SER A 447 8.75 -27.87 -29.03
C SER A 447 7.49 -28.68 -29.29
N LYS A 448 6.91 -28.57 -30.48
CA LYS A 448 5.71 -29.31 -30.87
C LYS A 448 5.89 -30.83 -30.81
N LEU A 449 7.05 -31.33 -31.22
CA LEU A 449 7.37 -32.76 -31.15
C LEU A 449 7.41 -33.28 -29.72
N LEU A 450 8.03 -32.52 -28.81
CA LEU A 450 8.07 -32.86 -27.38
C LEU A 450 6.67 -32.78 -26.74
N LYS A 451 5.89 -31.78 -27.06
CA LYS A 451 4.50 -31.64 -26.60
C LYS A 451 3.65 -32.83 -27.07
N GLN A 452 3.80 -33.24 -28.32
CA GLN A 452 3.09 -34.44 -28.85
C GLN A 452 3.53 -35.72 -28.14
N ARG A 453 4.82 -35.85 -27.82
CA ARG A 453 5.34 -37.00 -27.06
C ARG A 453 4.72 -37.05 -25.65
N ILE A 454 4.61 -35.92 -24.97
CA ILE A 454 3.97 -35.85 -23.64
C ILE A 454 2.51 -36.30 -23.72
N ILE A 455 1.74 -35.83 -24.72
CA ILE A 455 0.34 -36.20 -24.90
C ILE A 455 0.19 -37.71 -25.14
N ASN A 456 1.08 -38.31 -25.94
CA ASN A 456 0.98 -39.71 -26.30
C ASN A 456 1.46 -40.66 -25.21
N GLU A 457 2.60 -40.36 -24.57
CA GLU A 457 3.25 -41.25 -23.60
C GLU A 457 2.75 -41.02 -22.16
N PHE A 458 2.32 -39.77 -21.83
CA PHE A 458 1.95 -39.37 -20.49
C PHE A 458 0.59 -38.63 -20.42
N PRO A 459 -0.49 -39.18 -21.02
CA PRO A 459 -1.76 -38.46 -21.22
C PRO A 459 -2.49 -38.05 -19.91
N LYS A 460 -2.13 -38.70 -18.80
CA LYS A 460 -2.75 -38.43 -17.46
C LYS A 460 -2.01 -37.39 -16.63
N THR A 461 -0.93 -36.82 -17.15
CA THR A 461 -0.16 -35.81 -16.42
C THR A 461 -0.75 -34.43 -16.64
N ASP A 462 -0.59 -33.54 -15.64
CA ASP A 462 -0.99 -32.12 -15.73
C ASP A 462 -0.35 -31.43 -16.93
N PHE A 463 0.86 -31.84 -17.31
CA PHE A 463 1.57 -31.31 -18.48
C PHE A 463 0.88 -31.66 -19.82
N ALA A 464 0.43 -32.90 -19.98
CA ALA A 464 -0.34 -33.29 -21.17
C ALA A 464 -1.65 -32.53 -21.24
N ILE A 465 -2.29 -32.41 -20.11
CA ILE A 465 -3.52 -31.67 -19.93
C ILE A 465 -3.28 -30.18 -20.28
N ALA A 466 -2.26 -29.53 -19.73
CA ALA A 466 -1.92 -28.15 -20.04
C ALA A 466 -1.65 -27.90 -21.53
N ILE A 467 -0.95 -28.83 -22.22
CA ILE A 467 -0.64 -28.70 -23.64
C ILE A 467 -1.92 -28.79 -24.49
N ILE A 468 -2.79 -29.76 -24.21
CA ILE A 468 -4.06 -29.93 -24.93
C ILE A 468 -4.93 -28.69 -24.79
N ASN A 469 -4.78 -27.94 -23.71
CA ASN A 469 -5.62 -26.81 -23.32
C ASN A 469 -5.22 -25.48 -23.94
N THR A 470 -3.96 -25.32 -24.33
CA THR A 470 -3.50 -24.12 -25.02
C THR A 470 -4.12 -23.94 -26.41
N ASP A 471 -4.62 -24.98 -27.03
CA ASP A 471 -5.13 -24.93 -28.43
C ASP A 471 -6.67 -24.82 -28.57
N LYS A 472 -7.45 -24.98 -27.53
CA LYS A 472 -8.93 -24.87 -27.58
C LYS A 472 -9.48 -24.38 -26.23
N SER A 473 -10.55 -23.59 -26.28
CA SER A 473 -11.39 -23.25 -25.14
C SER A 473 -11.70 -24.49 -24.29
N TYR A 474 -10.96 -24.65 -23.22
CA TYR A 474 -10.79 -25.91 -22.51
C TYR A 474 -11.95 -26.21 -21.56
N LYS A 475 -12.51 -27.38 -21.66
CA LYS A 475 -13.30 -28.02 -20.60
C LYS A 475 -12.46 -29.17 -20.03
N ILE A 476 -11.77 -28.93 -18.92
CA ILE A 476 -11.28 -30.01 -18.08
C ILE A 476 -12.50 -30.74 -17.50
N MET A 477 -12.48 -32.08 -17.44
CA MET A 477 -13.28 -32.85 -16.50
C MET A 477 -12.57 -32.82 -15.12
N THR A 478 -12.23 -31.65 -14.64
CA THR A 478 -11.96 -31.30 -13.26
C THR A 478 -13.31 -31.05 -12.60
N SER A 479 -13.40 -31.08 -11.26
CA SER A 479 -14.63 -30.68 -10.61
C SER A 479 -15.01 -29.27 -11.09
N THR A 480 -16.29 -28.96 -11.24
CA THR A 480 -16.77 -27.63 -11.60
C THR A 480 -16.19 -26.55 -10.66
N SER A 481 -15.85 -26.93 -9.44
CA SER A 481 -15.23 -26.07 -8.42
C SER A 481 -13.78 -25.73 -8.72
N ASP A 482 -12.98 -26.64 -9.30
CA ASP A 482 -11.58 -26.37 -9.69
C ASP A 482 -11.54 -25.37 -10.85
N GLU A 483 -12.44 -25.54 -11.84
CA GLU A 483 -12.56 -24.59 -12.95
C GLU A 483 -12.95 -23.18 -12.47
N LYS A 484 -13.93 -23.11 -11.56
CA LYS A 484 -14.38 -21.86 -10.97
C LYS A 484 -13.27 -21.19 -10.15
N LEU A 485 -12.47 -21.97 -9.39
CA LEU A 485 -11.34 -21.47 -8.64
C LEU A 485 -10.30 -20.81 -9.54
N VAL A 486 -9.86 -21.51 -10.59
CA VAL A 486 -8.91 -20.95 -11.57
C VAL A 486 -9.46 -19.70 -12.26
N MET A 487 -10.76 -19.67 -12.55
CA MET A 487 -11.39 -18.48 -13.14
C MET A 487 -11.43 -17.31 -12.17
N ALA A 488 -11.72 -17.55 -10.88
CA ALA A 488 -11.71 -16.53 -9.85
C ALA A 488 -10.30 -15.97 -9.63
N GLU A 489 -9.29 -16.84 -9.56
CA GLU A 489 -7.88 -16.45 -9.44
C GLU A 489 -7.41 -15.56 -10.60
N ARG A 490 -7.73 -15.93 -11.85
CA ARG A 490 -7.40 -15.12 -13.03
C ARG A 490 -8.05 -13.74 -13.00
N LYS A 491 -9.30 -13.67 -12.54
CA LYS A 491 -10.03 -12.41 -12.45
C LYS A 491 -9.58 -11.51 -11.31
N TRP A 492 -8.86 -12.04 -10.32
CA TRP A 492 -8.50 -11.30 -9.13
C TRP A 492 -7.77 -9.99 -9.42
N ASN A 493 -6.82 -9.99 -10.34
CA ASN A 493 -6.06 -8.80 -10.69
C ASN A 493 -6.85 -7.80 -11.56
N ASP A 494 -7.79 -8.29 -12.36
CA ASP A 494 -8.53 -7.46 -13.32
C ASP A 494 -9.85 -6.92 -12.72
N ASN A 495 -10.56 -7.76 -11.97
CA ASN A 495 -11.83 -7.43 -11.34
C ASN A 495 -12.00 -8.18 -10.00
N PRO A 496 -11.44 -7.64 -8.91
CA PRO A 496 -11.48 -8.29 -7.60
C PRO A 496 -12.90 -8.56 -7.08
N ALA A 497 -13.86 -7.67 -7.39
CA ALA A 497 -15.25 -7.85 -6.95
C ALA A 497 -15.88 -9.10 -7.58
N LEU A 498 -15.71 -9.27 -8.89
CA LEU A 498 -16.21 -10.44 -9.61
C LEU A 498 -15.47 -11.72 -9.21
N ALA A 499 -14.18 -11.62 -8.89
CA ALA A 499 -13.41 -12.74 -8.34
C ALA A 499 -13.94 -13.17 -6.97
N MET A 500 -14.22 -12.23 -6.07
CA MET A 500 -14.82 -12.51 -4.76
C MET A 500 -16.17 -13.20 -4.88
N ASP A 501 -16.99 -12.83 -5.88
CA ASP A 501 -18.26 -13.52 -6.14
C ASP A 501 -18.02 -14.96 -6.61
N GLY A 502 -17.04 -15.19 -7.48
CA GLY A 502 -16.62 -16.52 -7.91
C GLY A 502 -16.16 -17.41 -6.74
N TYR A 503 -15.36 -16.88 -5.84
CA TYR A 503 -14.95 -17.63 -4.63
C TYR A 503 -16.14 -17.94 -3.71
N ARG A 504 -17.11 -17.01 -3.53
CA ARG A 504 -18.34 -17.25 -2.75
C ARG A 504 -19.20 -18.34 -3.37
N GLU A 505 -19.35 -18.33 -4.70
CA GLU A 505 -20.11 -19.33 -5.43
C GLU A 505 -19.55 -20.73 -5.21
N ILE A 506 -18.22 -20.92 -5.27
CA ILE A 506 -17.56 -22.18 -4.98
C ILE A 506 -17.91 -22.70 -3.58
N VAL A 507 -17.79 -21.84 -2.57
CA VAL A 507 -18.06 -22.20 -1.16
C VAL A 507 -19.53 -22.55 -0.91
N ILE A 508 -20.45 -21.92 -1.66
CA ILE A 508 -21.91 -22.19 -1.53
C ILE A 508 -22.30 -23.49 -2.23
N GLU A 509 -21.76 -23.75 -3.41
CA GLU A 509 -22.19 -24.88 -4.24
C GLU A 509 -21.46 -26.19 -3.92
N ASP A 510 -20.27 -26.09 -3.36
CA ASP A 510 -19.43 -27.27 -3.09
C ASP A 510 -18.84 -27.21 -1.68
N THR A 511 -19.20 -28.19 -0.86
CA THR A 511 -18.70 -28.31 0.50
C THR A 511 -17.68 -29.45 0.69
N ALA A 512 -17.26 -30.09 -0.40
CA ALA A 512 -16.47 -31.31 -0.32
C ALA A 512 -15.11 -31.24 -1.04
N SER A 513 -14.95 -30.38 -2.06
CA SER A 513 -13.72 -30.29 -2.84
C SER A 513 -12.62 -29.50 -2.11
N GLU A 514 -11.36 -29.82 -2.42
CA GLU A 514 -10.21 -29.06 -1.94
C GLU A 514 -10.26 -27.60 -2.42
N SER A 515 -10.77 -27.36 -3.63
CA SER A 515 -10.97 -26.03 -4.19
C SER A 515 -11.93 -25.18 -3.37
N SER A 516 -12.95 -25.77 -2.76
CA SER A 516 -13.85 -25.03 -1.87
C SER A 516 -13.20 -24.67 -0.54
N ALA A 517 -12.30 -25.50 0.00
CA ALA A 517 -11.48 -25.15 1.15
C ALA A 517 -10.53 -23.98 0.85
N GLN A 518 -9.91 -23.99 -0.32
CA GLN A 518 -9.02 -22.93 -0.80
C GLN A 518 -9.79 -21.61 -1.00
N ALA A 519 -10.95 -21.68 -1.65
CA ALA A 519 -11.83 -20.53 -1.85
C ALA A 519 -12.30 -19.92 -0.52
N ALA A 520 -12.71 -20.75 0.44
CA ALA A 520 -13.13 -20.30 1.76
C ALA A 520 -11.98 -19.65 2.53
N TYR A 521 -10.78 -20.22 2.45
CA TYR A 521 -9.59 -19.64 3.12
C TYR A 521 -9.19 -18.30 2.50
N PHE A 522 -9.25 -18.19 1.18
CA PHE A 522 -9.01 -16.93 0.49
C PHE A 522 -10.02 -15.84 0.92
N LEU A 523 -11.31 -16.17 0.96
CA LEU A 523 -12.35 -15.25 1.44
C LEU A 523 -12.12 -14.84 2.89
N ALA A 524 -11.82 -15.80 3.79
CA ALA A 524 -11.52 -15.53 5.17
C ALA A 524 -10.36 -14.55 5.32
N TYR A 525 -9.27 -14.80 4.59
CA TYR A 525 -8.08 -13.94 4.58
C TYR A 525 -8.36 -12.53 4.08
N GLN A 526 -9.13 -12.38 2.98
CA GLN A 526 -9.50 -11.07 2.45
C GLN A 526 -10.38 -10.30 3.44
N TYR A 527 -11.36 -10.94 4.07
CA TYR A 527 -12.21 -10.29 5.07
C TYR A 527 -11.45 -9.90 6.32
N ASP A 528 -10.49 -10.71 6.76
CA ASP A 528 -9.71 -10.48 7.97
C ASP A 528 -8.70 -9.32 7.81
N TYR A 529 -7.88 -9.38 6.77
CA TYR A 529 -6.70 -8.51 6.65
C TYR A 529 -6.90 -7.30 5.74
N TYR A 530 -7.79 -7.40 4.74
CA TYR A 530 -8.00 -6.29 3.78
C TYR A 530 -9.30 -5.53 4.00
N PHE A 531 -10.40 -6.25 4.20
CA PHE A 531 -11.69 -5.57 4.45
C PHE A 531 -11.92 -5.24 5.91
N VAL A 532 -11.12 -5.80 6.81
CA VAL A 532 -11.23 -5.62 8.27
C VAL A 532 -12.67 -5.88 8.75
N GLN A 533 -13.23 -7.00 8.28
CA GLN A 533 -14.56 -7.49 8.65
C GLN A 533 -14.43 -8.84 9.40
N PRO A 534 -14.08 -8.78 10.69
CA PRO A 534 -13.74 -9.97 11.45
C PRO A 534 -14.90 -10.98 11.56
N ASP A 535 -16.17 -10.52 11.60
CA ASP A 535 -17.35 -11.39 11.60
C ASP A 535 -17.45 -12.23 10.31
N SER A 536 -17.21 -11.58 9.16
CA SER A 536 -17.20 -12.26 7.86
C SER A 536 -16.02 -13.22 7.74
N ALA A 537 -14.86 -12.83 8.24
CA ALA A 537 -13.67 -13.68 8.27
C ALA A 537 -13.89 -14.94 9.13
N LEU A 538 -14.41 -14.73 10.35
CA LEU A 538 -14.70 -15.81 11.29
C LEU A 538 -15.66 -16.84 10.69
N LYS A 539 -16.71 -16.41 10.01
CA LYS A 539 -17.66 -17.27 9.31
C LYS A 539 -16.98 -18.23 8.33
N TYR A 540 -16.01 -17.76 7.54
CA TYR A 540 -15.31 -18.60 6.56
C TYR A 540 -14.23 -19.49 7.24
N TYR A 541 -13.55 -19.01 8.28
CA TYR A 541 -12.64 -19.85 9.05
C TYR A 541 -13.38 -21.01 9.74
N GLU A 542 -14.53 -20.74 10.36
CA GLU A 542 -15.37 -21.78 10.98
C GLU A 542 -15.97 -22.73 9.94
N TRP A 543 -16.32 -22.22 8.76
CA TRP A 543 -16.79 -23.05 7.66
C TRP A 543 -15.73 -24.09 7.24
N ILE A 544 -14.44 -23.70 7.15
CA ILE A 544 -13.34 -24.61 6.85
C ILE A 544 -13.20 -25.67 7.94
N LEU A 545 -13.22 -25.28 9.19
CA LEU A 545 -13.12 -26.23 10.32
C LEU A 545 -14.26 -27.24 10.33
N LYS A 546 -15.44 -26.83 9.92
CA LYS A 546 -16.64 -27.68 9.88
C LYS A 546 -16.63 -28.65 8.70
N HIS A 547 -16.22 -28.20 7.51
CA HIS A 547 -16.37 -28.97 6.27
C HIS A 547 -15.06 -29.61 5.79
N HIS A 548 -13.92 -29.08 6.19
CA HIS A 548 -12.59 -29.47 5.73
C HIS A 548 -11.56 -29.56 6.87
N SER A 549 -11.94 -30.22 7.98
CA SER A 549 -11.10 -30.36 9.19
C SER A 549 -9.72 -30.97 8.93
N ASP A 550 -9.58 -31.77 7.88
CA ASP A 550 -8.36 -32.48 7.52
C ASP A 550 -7.57 -31.76 6.40
N SER A 551 -8.05 -30.59 5.94
CA SER A 551 -7.38 -29.82 4.91
C SER A 551 -6.16 -29.06 5.47
N TYR A 552 -5.25 -28.69 4.56
CA TYR A 552 -4.09 -27.87 4.90
C TYR A 552 -4.47 -26.48 5.45
N GLN A 553 -5.65 -25.99 5.12
CA GLN A 553 -6.21 -24.72 5.57
C GLN A 553 -6.82 -24.80 6.98
N ALA A 554 -7.11 -25.98 7.51
CA ALA A 554 -7.80 -26.15 8.80
C ALA A 554 -6.98 -25.64 9.99
N GLU A 555 -5.71 -25.99 10.09
CA GLU A 555 -4.85 -25.59 11.21
C GLU A 555 -4.71 -24.06 11.34
N PRO A 556 -4.34 -23.29 10.29
CA PRO A 556 -4.28 -21.84 10.36
C PRO A 556 -5.65 -21.19 10.61
N SER A 557 -6.74 -21.77 10.05
CA SER A 557 -8.10 -21.31 10.30
C SER A 557 -8.51 -21.47 11.76
N GLY A 558 -8.19 -22.58 12.38
CA GLY A 558 -8.49 -22.85 13.80
C GLY A 558 -7.80 -21.86 14.73
N LYS A 559 -6.51 -21.60 14.50
CA LYS A 559 -5.74 -20.62 15.28
C LYS A 559 -6.33 -19.21 15.16
N ARG A 560 -6.71 -18.82 13.93
CA ARG A 560 -7.23 -17.48 13.69
C ARG A 560 -8.66 -17.30 14.18
N ALA A 561 -9.53 -18.29 13.99
CA ALA A 561 -10.89 -18.28 14.53
C ALA A 561 -10.90 -18.19 16.06
N ALA A 562 -10.03 -18.93 16.76
CA ALA A 562 -9.90 -18.85 18.21
C ALA A 562 -9.48 -17.45 18.67
N PHE A 563 -8.55 -16.79 17.94
CA PHE A 563 -8.15 -15.42 18.24
C PHE A 563 -9.30 -14.44 18.02
N LEU A 564 -10.00 -14.50 16.89
CA LEU A 564 -11.12 -13.61 16.60
C LEU A 564 -12.25 -13.79 17.63
N ASN A 565 -12.60 -15.02 18.00
CA ASN A 565 -13.60 -15.30 19.02
C ASN A 565 -13.20 -14.73 20.39
N SER A 566 -11.91 -14.76 20.77
CA SER A 566 -11.46 -14.18 22.05
C SER A 566 -11.65 -12.65 22.09
N VAL A 567 -11.47 -11.97 20.95
CA VAL A 567 -11.69 -10.53 20.85
C VAL A 567 -13.18 -10.16 20.93
N PHE A 568 -14.09 -11.01 20.41
CA PHE A 568 -15.54 -10.79 20.49
C PHE A 568 -16.11 -11.02 21.89
N VAL A 569 -15.57 -11.97 22.66
CA VAL A 569 -16.01 -12.24 24.05
C VAL A 569 -15.68 -11.06 24.96
N ASP A 570 -14.48 -10.45 24.79
CA ASP A 570 -14.07 -9.26 25.58
C ASP A 570 -14.94 -8.01 25.31
N THR A 571 -15.53 -7.90 24.12
CA THR A 571 -16.40 -6.75 23.78
C THR A 571 -17.85 -6.93 24.24
N SER A 572 -18.32 -8.15 24.46
CA SER A 572 -19.67 -8.43 24.96
C SER A 572 -19.80 -8.22 26.48
N GLU A 573 -18.73 -8.40 27.26
CA GLU A 573 -18.72 -8.16 28.70
C GLU A 573 -18.65 -6.65 29.08
N ILE A 574 -18.31 -5.77 28.13
CA ILE A 574 -18.24 -4.31 28.36
C ILE A 574 -19.61 -3.61 28.16
N ASN A 575 -20.59 -4.27 27.56
CA ASN A 575 -21.92 -3.70 27.31
C ASN A 575 -22.97 -3.94 28.42
N ASP A 576 -22.61 -4.62 29.50
CA ASP A 576 -23.50 -4.90 30.65
C ASP A 576 -23.14 -4.09 31.93
N TYR A 577 -22.43 -2.95 31.80
CA TYR A 577 -22.25 -1.98 32.88
C TYR A 577 -22.66 -0.57 32.52
#